data_e61e070f33ddb20fc649b04924d0283f
#
_entry.id   e61e070f33ddb20fc649b04924d0283f
#
_cell.length_a   1.000
_cell.length_b   1.000
_cell.length_c   1.000
_cell.angle_alpha   90.00
_cell.angle_beta   90.00
_cell.angle_gamma   90.00
#
_symmetry.space_group_name_H-M   'P 1'
#
loop_
_entity.id
_entity.type
_entity.pdbx_description
1 polymer ?
#
loop_
_entity_poly.entity_id
_entity_poly.type
_entity_poly.pdbx_seq_one_letter_code
_entity_poly.pdbx_strand_id
1 'polypeptide(L)'
;MSTTTATGSQGPALSEESALTRFLRATELDTRTLGMVAALLVIWAGFDIYGGLVRPGEGLFGGSFLTARNIWVLLVQTSSIAVMATGMVLIIVMRQIDLSVGSMLSLVAVSTAYLQVYKLAPALGVGHPAIWITAVVFALALGALVGCLNGVLIAYLQIPSFIVTLGGLIAYGGLAFWVARGETVAPMDQTFALFGGNGPLAWVGPTWSWVLAALACVGILVAIITARTQRRRFKFPLRPIWAEAFLVATGGIAVLLITWVVNSYPWAPKVAEKYAIDNNIPIPEGVLDPSGDGICRAADKIVRCAEGLSFETGYTIPVLIAIAVGGLVTFLAGRTRFGRYIYATGGNPEAAELAGINTKRLTVMVFTLMGCLVAISAIISSARLNAATNNLGLFNELYVISAAVIGGTSLAGGIGTIYGAMLGALVMQSLQSGMTLLNFDTAVRDMVVGFVLVFAVFLDQLYRRRVK
;
A
#
# COMPACT_ATOMS: atom_id res chain seq x y z
N MET A 1 -53.24 -55.91 -26.50
CA MET A 1 -52.56 -54.88 -27.26
C MET A 1 -52.77 -53.52 -26.55
N SER A 2 -51.78 -53.12 -25.72
CA SER A 2 -51.79 -51.82 -25.12
C SER A 2 -50.43 -51.17 -25.41
N THR A 3 -50.43 -50.17 -26.23
CA THR A 3 -49.30 -49.35 -26.64
C THR A 3 -48.95 -48.37 -25.57
N THR A 4 -47.81 -48.56 -24.89
CA THR A 4 -47.23 -47.63 -23.93
C THR A 4 -46.42 -46.61 -24.71
N THR A 5 -46.88 -45.37 -24.78
CA THR A 5 -46.13 -44.21 -25.31
C THR A 5 -45.07 -43.79 -24.30
N ALA A 6 -43.79 -43.95 -24.69
CA ALA A 6 -42.65 -43.47 -23.95
C ALA A 6 -42.61 -41.93 -24.05
N THR A 7 -42.85 -41.24 -22.92
CA THR A 7 -42.59 -39.80 -22.76
C THR A 7 -41.09 -39.59 -22.63
N GLY A 8 -40.48 -39.01 -23.66
CA GLY A 8 -39.08 -38.60 -23.62
C GLY A 8 -38.85 -37.55 -22.55
N SER A 9 -38.00 -37.89 -21.58
CA SER A 9 -37.45 -36.91 -20.62
C SER A 9 -36.57 -35.93 -21.38
N GLN A 10 -37.07 -34.71 -21.56
CA GLN A 10 -36.24 -33.57 -21.92
C GLN A 10 -35.25 -33.36 -20.79
N GLY A 11 -33.98 -33.64 -21.05
CA GLY A 11 -32.89 -33.25 -20.13
C GLY A 11 -32.94 -31.73 -19.84
N PRO A 12 -32.44 -31.29 -18.69
CA PRO A 12 -32.47 -29.89 -18.32
C PRO A 12 -31.77 -29.08 -19.41
N ALA A 13 -32.47 -28.09 -19.97
CA ALA A 13 -31.95 -27.14 -20.93
C ALA A 13 -30.69 -26.53 -20.33
N LEU A 14 -29.55 -26.69 -21.01
CA LEU A 14 -28.28 -26.04 -20.66
C LEU A 14 -28.57 -24.54 -20.64
N SER A 15 -28.66 -23.96 -19.43
CA SER A 15 -28.77 -22.53 -19.28
C SER A 15 -27.60 -21.87 -20.02
N GLU A 16 -27.89 -21.05 -21.02
CA GLU A 16 -26.87 -20.31 -21.75
C GLU A 16 -26.04 -19.51 -20.73
N GLU A 17 -24.78 -19.96 -20.54
CA GLU A 17 -23.86 -19.22 -19.67
C GLU A 17 -23.77 -17.78 -20.17
N SER A 18 -23.97 -16.81 -19.26
CA SER A 18 -23.88 -15.40 -19.61
C SER A 18 -22.49 -15.08 -20.21
N ALA A 19 -22.42 -14.12 -21.12
CA ALA A 19 -21.15 -13.69 -21.72
C ALA A 19 -20.10 -13.30 -20.66
N LEU A 20 -20.56 -12.71 -19.54
CA LEU A 20 -19.73 -12.36 -18.40
C LEU A 20 -19.13 -13.61 -17.72
N THR A 21 -19.93 -14.65 -17.49
CA THR A 21 -19.46 -15.90 -16.87
C THR A 21 -18.42 -16.60 -17.74
N ARG A 22 -18.64 -16.60 -19.06
CA ARG A 22 -17.66 -17.14 -20.03
C ARG A 22 -16.36 -16.35 -20.04
N PHE A 23 -16.44 -15.01 -19.97
CA PHE A 23 -15.27 -14.13 -19.91
C PHE A 23 -14.47 -14.34 -18.60
N LEU A 24 -15.13 -14.37 -17.44
CA LEU A 24 -14.49 -14.61 -16.15
C LEU A 24 -13.82 -15.97 -16.07
N ARG A 25 -14.46 -17.01 -16.60
CA ARG A 25 -13.89 -18.36 -16.68
C ARG A 25 -12.67 -18.42 -17.61
N ALA A 26 -12.71 -17.73 -18.75
CA ALA A 26 -11.61 -17.70 -19.70
C ALA A 26 -10.39 -16.93 -19.20
N THR A 27 -10.61 -15.80 -18.51
CA THR A 27 -9.53 -14.97 -17.93
C THR A 27 -9.06 -15.49 -16.58
N GLU A 28 -9.85 -16.33 -15.91
CA GLU A 28 -9.64 -16.77 -14.51
C GLU A 28 -9.42 -15.57 -13.55
N LEU A 29 -10.03 -14.43 -13.86
CA LEU A 29 -10.01 -13.30 -12.97
C LEU A 29 -10.89 -13.59 -11.76
N ASP A 30 -10.30 -13.39 -10.57
CA ASP A 30 -11.05 -13.49 -9.33
C ASP A 30 -12.08 -12.33 -9.28
N THR A 31 -13.35 -12.71 -9.10
CA THR A 31 -14.47 -11.76 -8.98
C THR A 31 -14.24 -10.73 -7.87
N ARG A 32 -13.50 -11.10 -6.81
CA ARG A 32 -13.13 -10.19 -5.72
C ARG A 32 -12.18 -9.09 -6.20
N THR A 33 -11.13 -9.46 -6.94
CA THR A 33 -10.17 -8.50 -7.51
C THR A 33 -10.86 -7.54 -8.47
N LEU A 34 -11.76 -8.06 -9.32
CA LEU A 34 -12.59 -7.21 -10.20
C LEU A 34 -13.49 -6.25 -9.40
N GLY A 35 -14.12 -6.74 -8.34
CA GLY A 35 -14.94 -5.92 -7.44
C GLY A 35 -14.14 -4.80 -6.79
N MET A 36 -12.90 -5.07 -6.35
CA MET A 36 -12.01 -4.04 -5.79
C MET A 36 -11.60 -2.98 -6.81
N VAL A 37 -11.21 -3.42 -8.03
CA VAL A 37 -10.85 -2.48 -9.10
C VAL A 37 -12.06 -1.64 -9.49
N ALA A 38 -13.25 -2.23 -9.61
CA ALA A 38 -14.48 -1.49 -9.88
C ALA A 38 -14.79 -0.49 -8.75
N ALA A 39 -14.69 -0.89 -7.48
CA ALA A 39 -14.87 0.00 -6.34
C ALA A 39 -13.87 1.16 -6.37
N LEU A 40 -12.60 0.89 -6.68
CA LEU A 40 -11.56 1.92 -6.80
C LEU A 40 -11.92 2.95 -7.90
N LEU A 41 -12.34 2.48 -9.08
CA LEU A 41 -12.74 3.35 -10.17
C LEU A 41 -13.98 4.18 -9.83
N VAL A 42 -14.97 3.58 -9.14
CA VAL A 42 -16.18 4.28 -8.67
C VAL A 42 -15.82 5.36 -7.64
N ILE A 43 -14.92 5.05 -6.70
CA ILE A 43 -14.42 6.00 -5.71
C ILE A 43 -13.71 7.17 -6.40
N TRP A 44 -12.80 6.88 -7.34
CA TRP A 44 -12.03 7.90 -8.05
C TRP A 44 -12.92 8.81 -8.89
N ALA A 45 -13.82 8.20 -9.69
CA ALA A 45 -14.78 8.96 -10.48
C ALA A 45 -15.76 9.75 -9.59
N GLY A 46 -16.25 9.15 -8.51
CA GLY A 46 -17.17 9.79 -7.57
C GLY A 46 -16.58 11.04 -6.91
N PHE A 47 -15.34 10.95 -6.41
CA PHE A 47 -14.67 12.10 -5.80
C PHE A 47 -14.30 13.19 -6.83
N ASP A 48 -13.94 12.79 -8.04
CA ASP A 48 -13.61 13.77 -9.09
C ASP A 48 -14.84 14.50 -9.58
N ILE A 49 -15.92 13.78 -9.91
CA ILE A 49 -17.19 14.37 -10.35
C ILE A 49 -17.80 15.26 -9.26
N TYR A 50 -17.87 14.77 -8.00
CA TYR A 50 -18.39 15.56 -6.92
C TYR A 50 -17.54 16.81 -6.65
N GLY A 51 -16.22 16.69 -6.71
CA GLY A 51 -15.30 17.81 -6.57
C GLY A 51 -15.49 18.87 -7.66
N GLY A 52 -15.76 18.45 -8.91
CA GLY A 52 -16.08 19.35 -10.02
C GLY A 52 -17.43 20.05 -9.86
N LEU A 53 -18.45 19.34 -9.36
CA LEU A 53 -19.78 19.93 -9.11
C LEU A 53 -19.81 20.97 -7.98
N VAL A 54 -18.98 20.77 -6.94
CA VAL A 54 -18.92 21.70 -5.79
C VAL A 54 -18.12 22.96 -6.12
N ARG A 55 -17.25 22.93 -7.11
CA ARG A 55 -16.45 24.09 -7.53
C ARG A 55 -17.13 24.87 -8.66
N PRO A 56 -17.54 26.13 -8.43
CA PRO A 56 -18.19 26.91 -9.46
C PRO A 56 -17.24 27.15 -10.66
N GLY A 57 -17.66 26.76 -11.86
CA GLY A 57 -16.98 27.09 -13.11
C GLY A 57 -16.06 25.99 -13.69
N GLU A 58 -15.79 24.90 -13.00
CA GLU A 58 -14.86 23.87 -13.49
C GLU A 58 -15.55 22.70 -14.25
N GLY A 59 -16.88 22.60 -14.21
CA GLY A 59 -17.64 21.55 -14.92
C GLY A 59 -17.52 20.15 -14.30
N LEU A 60 -18.18 19.17 -14.91
CA LEU A 60 -18.35 17.81 -14.35
C LEU A 60 -17.00 17.06 -14.12
N PHE A 61 -15.98 17.34 -14.89
CA PHE A 61 -14.67 16.71 -14.85
C PHE A 61 -13.55 17.66 -14.35
N GLY A 62 -13.91 18.76 -13.73
CA GLY A 62 -12.98 19.72 -13.13
C GLY A 62 -12.56 19.37 -11.70
N GLY A 63 -12.75 18.13 -11.29
CA GLY A 63 -12.35 17.66 -9.95
C GLY A 63 -10.83 17.67 -9.75
N SER A 64 -10.40 17.79 -8.51
CA SER A 64 -8.98 17.74 -8.16
C SER A 64 -8.49 16.33 -7.82
N PHE A 65 -9.38 15.33 -7.83
CA PHE A 65 -9.01 13.98 -7.38
C PHE A 65 -8.12 13.26 -8.41
N LEU A 66 -8.47 13.33 -9.69
CA LEU A 66 -7.70 12.69 -10.78
C LEU A 66 -6.50 13.50 -11.27
N THR A 67 -6.17 14.61 -10.61
CA THR A 67 -4.97 15.38 -10.95
C THR A 67 -3.70 14.59 -10.71
N ALA A 68 -2.67 14.79 -11.53
CA ALA A 68 -1.36 14.16 -11.41
C ALA A 68 -0.77 14.36 -10.00
N ARG A 69 -0.94 15.57 -9.44
CA ARG A 69 -0.50 15.89 -8.08
C ARG A 69 -1.16 14.99 -7.04
N ASN A 70 -2.48 14.84 -7.07
CA ASN A 70 -3.17 14.03 -6.06
C ASN A 70 -2.86 12.55 -6.21
N ILE A 71 -2.82 12.02 -7.45
CA ILE A 71 -2.45 10.62 -7.70
C ILE A 71 -1.02 10.35 -7.20
N TRP A 72 -0.09 11.24 -7.45
CA TRP A 72 1.28 11.14 -6.95
C TRP A 72 1.33 11.11 -5.41
N VAL A 73 0.65 12.06 -4.74
CA VAL A 73 0.55 12.12 -3.27
C VAL A 73 -0.14 10.87 -2.71
N LEU A 74 -1.20 10.40 -3.36
CA LEU A 74 -1.95 9.20 -3.01
C LEU A 74 -1.04 7.96 -3.01
N LEU A 75 -0.22 7.78 -4.04
CA LEU A 75 0.72 6.66 -4.12
C LEU A 75 1.76 6.70 -2.99
N VAL A 76 2.31 7.87 -2.70
CA VAL A 76 3.26 8.07 -1.60
C VAL A 76 2.63 7.74 -0.24
N GLN A 77 1.42 8.22 0.01
CA GLN A 77 0.71 7.95 1.26
C GLN A 77 0.30 6.49 1.39
N THR A 78 -0.14 5.88 0.29
CA THR A 78 -0.50 4.46 0.23
C THR A 78 0.68 3.56 0.58
N SER A 79 1.91 3.96 0.26
CA SER A 79 3.11 3.13 0.42
C SER A 79 3.30 2.62 1.85
N SER A 80 3.09 3.48 2.86
CA SER A 80 3.21 3.11 4.27
C SER A 80 2.16 2.07 4.68
N ILE A 81 0.89 2.30 4.35
CA ILE A 81 -0.21 1.38 4.68
C ILE A 81 -0.07 0.07 3.89
N ALA A 82 0.32 0.14 2.60
CA ALA A 82 0.52 -1.03 1.76
C ALA A 82 1.60 -1.97 2.31
N VAL A 83 2.74 -1.42 2.77
CA VAL A 83 3.80 -2.21 3.41
C VAL A 83 3.28 -2.98 4.60
N MET A 84 2.58 -2.32 5.53
CA MET A 84 2.01 -2.99 6.71
C MET A 84 0.92 -4.00 6.33
N ALA A 85 0.08 -3.68 5.34
CA ALA A 85 -0.99 -4.56 4.88
C ALA A 85 -0.46 -5.90 4.35
N THR A 86 0.75 -5.92 3.73
CA THR A 86 1.37 -7.17 3.29
C THR A 86 1.64 -8.13 4.44
N GLY A 87 2.12 -7.62 5.59
CA GLY A 87 2.35 -8.40 6.81
C GLY A 87 1.05 -8.80 7.50
N MET A 88 0.07 -7.90 7.52
CA MET A 88 -1.23 -8.16 8.14
C MET A 88 -1.96 -9.32 7.46
N VAL A 89 -1.82 -9.48 6.13
CA VAL A 89 -2.33 -10.68 5.44
C VAL A 89 -1.81 -11.96 6.08
N LEU A 90 -0.51 -12.04 6.35
CA LEU A 90 0.10 -13.24 6.92
C LEU A 90 -0.40 -13.51 8.35
N ILE A 91 -0.59 -12.47 9.14
CA ILE A 91 -1.16 -12.53 10.49
C ILE A 91 -2.61 -13.03 10.44
N ILE A 92 -3.46 -12.41 9.62
CA ILE A 92 -4.88 -12.77 9.50
C ILE A 92 -5.04 -14.17 8.90
N VAL A 93 -4.24 -14.54 7.91
CA VAL A 93 -4.23 -15.89 7.33
C VAL A 93 -3.96 -16.95 8.41
N MET A 94 -3.12 -16.68 9.42
CA MET A 94 -2.88 -17.55 10.57
C MET A 94 -3.97 -17.47 11.65
N ARG A 95 -5.11 -16.83 11.40
CA ARG A 95 -6.21 -16.59 12.35
C ARG A 95 -5.81 -15.75 13.55
N GLN A 96 -4.78 -14.90 13.41
CA GLN A 96 -4.33 -13.96 14.41
C GLN A 96 -4.76 -12.55 14.05
N ILE A 97 -4.79 -11.65 15.02
CA ILE A 97 -5.10 -10.22 14.83
C ILE A 97 -4.00 -9.43 15.54
N ASP A 98 -3.47 -8.42 14.89
CA ASP A 98 -2.50 -7.49 15.47
C ASP A 98 -3.06 -6.07 15.48
N LEU A 99 -3.47 -5.61 16.64
CA LEU A 99 -3.97 -4.26 16.87
C LEU A 99 -2.86 -3.27 17.28
N SER A 100 -1.64 -3.76 17.52
CA SER A 100 -0.55 -2.91 18.02
C SER A 100 0.22 -2.18 16.92
N VAL A 101 -0.02 -2.51 15.63
CA VAL A 101 0.81 -2.04 14.51
C VAL A 101 0.87 -0.51 14.39
N GLY A 102 -0.23 0.19 14.69
CA GLY A 102 -0.27 1.65 14.65
C GLY A 102 0.58 2.29 15.77
N SER A 103 0.39 1.84 17.00
CA SER A 103 1.17 2.32 18.14
C SER A 103 2.64 1.89 18.05
N MET A 104 2.92 0.69 17.52
CA MET A 104 4.28 0.24 17.23
C MET A 104 4.96 1.15 16.18
N LEU A 105 4.22 1.55 15.12
CA LEU A 105 4.71 2.51 14.13
C LEU A 105 5.11 3.83 14.81
N SER A 106 4.25 4.38 15.68
CA SER A 106 4.54 5.61 16.42
C SER A 106 5.76 5.45 17.31
N LEU A 107 5.88 4.34 18.06
CA LEU A 107 7.02 4.07 18.92
C LEU A 107 8.33 3.99 18.13
N VAL A 108 8.35 3.25 17.04
CA VAL A 108 9.55 3.11 16.18
C VAL A 108 9.91 4.46 15.55
N ALA A 109 8.93 5.20 15.02
CA ALA A 109 9.15 6.50 14.39
C ALA A 109 9.74 7.52 15.38
N VAL A 110 9.12 7.67 16.55
CA VAL A 110 9.59 8.61 17.58
C VAL A 110 10.95 8.23 18.11
N SER A 111 11.18 6.95 18.42
CA SER A 111 12.48 6.48 18.93
C SER A 111 13.60 6.71 17.91
N THR A 112 13.30 6.47 16.63
CA THR A 112 14.23 6.70 15.52
C THR A 112 14.52 8.19 15.32
N ALA A 113 13.49 9.03 15.39
CA ALA A 113 13.66 10.48 15.32
C ALA A 113 14.45 11.03 16.52
N TYR A 114 14.13 10.57 17.74
CA TYR A 114 14.86 10.93 18.95
C TYR A 114 16.36 10.60 18.84
N LEU A 115 16.67 9.39 18.34
CA LEU A 115 18.04 8.95 18.10
C LEU A 115 18.77 9.88 17.11
N GLN A 116 18.12 10.22 15.98
CA GLN A 116 18.71 11.11 14.97
C GLN A 116 18.96 12.52 15.52
N VAL A 117 17.91 13.14 16.06
CA VAL A 117 17.92 14.58 16.41
C VAL A 117 18.72 14.86 17.67
N TYR A 118 18.54 14.05 18.72
CA TYR A 118 19.12 14.36 20.04
C TYR A 118 20.40 13.61 20.37
N LYS A 119 20.75 12.55 19.61
CA LYS A 119 21.96 11.76 19.88
C LYS A 119 22.96 11.78 18.74
N LEU A 120 22.55 11.44 17.52
CA LEU A 120 23.47 11.29 16.41
C LEU A 120 23.87 12.62 15.77
N ALA A 121 22.93 13.54 15.53
CA ALA A 121 23.25 14.82 14.91
C ALA A 121 24.19 15.69 15.77
N PRO A 122 24.01 15.79 17.11
CA PRO A 122 24.98 16.50 17.96
C PRO A 122 26.36 15.83 18.03
N ALA A 123 26.41 14.50 17.93
CA ALA A 123 27.68 13.75 18.04
C ALA A 123 28.48 13.68 16.75
N LEU A 124 27.83 13.57 15.60
CA LEU A 124 28.44 13.30 14.29
C LEU A 124 28.44 14.52 13.36
N GLY A 125 27.63 15.55 13.68
CA GLY A 125 27.34 16.66 12.79
C GLY A 125 26.16 16.37 11.84
N VAL A 126 25.41 17.41 11.52
CA VAL A 126 24.22 17.32 10.64
C VAL A 126 24.62 16.87 9.23
N GLY A 127 23.88 15.92 8.66
CA GLY A 127 24.13 15.39 7.31
C GLY A 127 25.20 14.29 7.23
N HIS A 128 25.73 13.82 8.36
CA HIS A 128 26.70 12.73 8.35
C HIS A 128 26.03 11.40 7.93
N PRO A 129 26.57 10.63 6.95
CA PRO A 129 25.90 9.42 6.42
C PRO A 129 25.56 8.37 7.46
N ALA A 130 26.34 8.27 8.56
CA ALA A 130 26.06 7.32 9.63
C ALA A 130 24.71 7.60 10.33
N ILE A 131 24.15 8.81 10.24
CA ILE A 131 22.88 9.17 10.92
C ILE A 131 21.75 8.34 10.33
N TRP A 132 21.53 8.43 9.01
CA TRP A 132 20.42 7.70 8.37
C TRP A 132 20.62 6.19 8.38
N ILE A 133 21.88 5.71 8.22
CA ILE A 133 22.17 4.27 8.25
C ILE A 133 21.84 3.69 9.64
N THR A 134 22.35 4.33 10.70
CA THR A 134 22.10 3.89 12.08
C THR A 134 20.62 3.98 12.41
N ALA A 135 19.94 5.03 11.96
CA ALA A 135 18.49 5.21 12.15
C ALA A 135 17.66 4.09 11.51
N VAL A 136 17.98 3.71 10.28
CA VAL A 136 17.29 2.61 9.57
C VAL A 136 17.53 1.27 10.28
N VAL A 137 18.79 0.97 10.62
CA VAL A 137 19.13 -0.29 11.33
C VAL A 137 18.45 -0.34 12.70
N PHE A 138 18.47 0.77 13.44
CA PHE A 138 17.80 0.88 14.74
C PHE A 138 16.28 0.68 14.62
N ALA A 139 15.63 1.34 13.63
CA ALA A 139 14.21 1.20 13.40
C ALA A 139 13.82 -0.27 13.12
N LEU A 140 14.56 -0.94 12.24
CA LEU A 140 14.33 -2.35 11.90
C LEU A 140 14.57 -3.27 13.10
N ALA A 141 15.64 -3.05 13.86
CA ALA A 141 15.93 -3.81 15.07
C ALA A 141 14.86 -3.65 16.15
N LEU A 142 14.42 -2.41 16.39
CA LEU A 142 13.36 -2.11 17.37
C LEU A 142 12.04 -2.74 16.96
N GLY A 143 11.62 -2.57 15.69
CA GLY A 143 10.41 -3.18 15.17
C GLY A 143 10.44 -4.70 15.24
N ALA A 144 11.56 -5.34 14.84
CA ALA A 144 11.75 -6.78 14.94
C ALA A 144 11.67 -7.26 16.40
N LEU A 145 12.29 -6.53 17.34
CA LEU A 145 12.27 -6.85 18.77
C LEU A 145 10.84 -6.82 19.33
N VAL A 146 10.09 -5.74 19.05
CA VAL A 146 8.70 -5.58 19.52
C VAL A 146 7.80 -6.64 18.90
N GLY A 147 7.93 -6.89 17.58
CA GLY A 147 7.19 -7.96 16.91
C GLY A 147 7.54 -9.34 17.45
N CYS A 148 8.82 -9.62 17.73
CA CYS A 148 9.28 -10.85 18.37
C CYS A 148 8.67 -11.02 19.76
N LEU A 149 8.64 -9.95 20.57
CA LEU A 149 8.02 -9.95 21.89
C LEU A 149 6.53 -10.33 21.81
N ASN A 150 5.76 -9.67 20.93
CA ASN A 150 4.36 -10.05 20.70
C ASN A 150 4.23 -11.53 20.31
N GLY A 151 5.04 -11.96 19.35
CA GLY A 151 5.03 -13.35 18.90
C GLY A 151 5.35 -14.37 19.99
N VAL A 152 6.30 -14.08 20.89
CA VAL A 152 6.65 -14.93 22.03
C VAL A 152 5.52 -15.01 23.06
N LEU A 153 4.91 -13.87 23.41
CA LEU A 153 3.78 -13.81 24.33
C LEU A 153 2.59 -14.65 23.81
N ILE A 154 2.32 -14.56 22.51
CA ILE A 154 1.23 -15.31 21.87
C ILE A 154 1.56 -16.80 21.78
N ALA A 155 2.75 -17.14 21.28
CA ALA A 155 3.08 -18.51 20.92
C ALA A 155 3.48 -19.38 22.12
N TYR A 156 4.25 -18.85 23.06
CA TYR A 156 4.79 -19.62 24.17
C TYR A 156 4.01 -19.45 25.47
N LEU A 157 3.49 -18.23 25.75
CA LEU A 157 2.61 -18.02 26.90
C LEU A 157 1.14 -18.30 26.57
N GLN A 158 0.83 -18.60 25.30
CA GLN A 158 -0.52 -18.94 24.82
C GLN A 158 -1.58 -17.89 25.14
N ILE A 159 -1.16 -16.64 25.26
CA ILE A 159 -2.08 -15.51 25.43
C ILE A 159 -2.73 -15.22 24.07
N PRO A 160 -4.07 -15.08 23.98
CA PRO A 160 -4.74 -14.74 22.73
C PRO A 160 -4.12 -13.49 22.08
N SER A 161 -3.88 -13.53 20.76
CA SER A 161 -3.21 -12.43 20.04
C SER A 161 -3.92 -11.10 20.20
N PHE A 162 -5.26 -11.11 20.18
CA PHE A 162 -6.06 -9.93 20.42
C PHE A 162 -5.74 -9.25 21.74
N ILE A 163 -5.56 -10.02 22.85
CA ILE A 163 -5.25 -9.45 24.17
C ILE A 163 -3.83 -8.89 24.20
N VAL A 164 -2.84 -9.63 23.67
CA VAL A 164 -1.44 -9.18 23.62
C VAL A 164 -1.34 -7.88 22.82
N THR A 165 -1.94 -7.86 21.64
CA THR A 165 -1.81 -6.70 20.74
C THR A 165 -2.66 -5.50 21.16
N LEU A 166 -3.80 -5.72 21.83
CA LEU A 166 -4.56 -4.66 22.47
C LEU A 166 -3.79 -4.04 23.64
N GLY A 167 -3.15 -4.86 24.47
CA GLY A 167 -2.23 -4.39 25.50
C GLY A 167 -1.04 -3.65 24.89
N GLY A 168 -0.50 -4.17 23.77
CA GLY A 168 0.56 -3.54 23.00
C GLY A 168 0.15 -2.18 22.41
N LEU A 169 -1.07 -2.05 21.92
CA LEU A 169 -1.61 -0.77 21.42
C LEU A 169 -1.50 0.32 22.48
N ILE A 170 -1.88 0.03 23.72
CA ILE A 170 -1.82 1.00 24.83
C ILE A 170 -0.36 1.19 25.29
N ALA A 171 0.38 0.10 25.50
CA ALA A 171 1.74 0.15 26.02
C ALA A 171 2.72 0.85 25.08
N TYR A 172 2.69 0.52 23.78
CA TYR A 172 3.58 1.15 22.79
C TYR A 172 3.19 2.59 22.51
N GLY A 173 1.89 2.93 22.53
CA GLY A 173 1.44 4.32 22.48
C GLY A 173 1.93 5.13 23.66
N GLY A 174 1.85 4.57 24.89
CA GLY A 174 2.40 5.18 26.11
C GLY A 174 3.91 5.35 26.05
N LEU A 175 4.64 4.33 25.55
CA LEU A 175 6.10 4.42 25.35
C LEU A 175 6.46 5.48 24.31
N ALA A 176 5.72 5.58 23.19
CA ALA A 176 5.93 6.61 22.18
C ALA A 176 5.76 8.01 22.78
N PHE A 177 4.70 8.19 23.57
CA PHE A 177 4.48 9.46 24.30
C PHE A 177 5.60 9.77 25.30
N TRP A 178 6.05 8.77 26.06
CA TRP A 178 7.13 8.93 27.04
C TRP A 178 8.45 9.33 26.40
N VAL A 179 8.81 8.71 25.25
CA VAL A 179 10.04 9.05 24.49
C VAL A 179 9.94 10.44 23.87
N ALA A 180 8.80 10.78 23.27
CA ALA A 180 8.56 12.10 22.68
C ALA A 180 8.30 13.20 23.70
N ARG A 181 7.97 12.85 24.95
CA ARG A 181 7.48 13.79 25.99
C ARG A 181 6.26 14.60 25.54
N GLY A 182 5.45 14.04 24.62
CA GLY A 182 4.31 14.71 24.01
C GLY A 182 4.68 15.74 22.93
N GLU A 183 5.95 15.90 22.59
CA GLU A 183 6.43 16.87 21.61
C GLU A 183 6.65 16.22 20.23
N THR A 184 6.66 17.05 19.20
CA THR A 184 7.07 16.64 17.86
C THR A 184 8.59 16.63 17.75
N VAL A 185 9.18 15.50 17.40
CA VAL A 185 10.63 15.39 17.20
C VAL A 185 10.95 15.68 15.73
N ALA A 186 11.60 16.81 15.47
CA ALA A 186 11.96 17.32 14.14
C ALA A 186 13.16 18.30 14.24
N PRO A 187 13.82 18.68 13.12
CA PRO A 187 13.78 18.02 11.81
C PRO A 187 14.62 16.72 11.79
N MET A 188 14.27 15.80 10.91
CA MET A 188 15.07 14.59 10.69
C MET A 188 16.23 14.85 9.72
N ASP A 189 17.14 13.89 9.61
CA ASP A 189 18.25 13.96 8.67
C ASP A 189 17.76 14.09 7.22
N GLN A 190 18.43 14.93 6.41
CA GLN A 190 18.02 15.20 5.03
C GLN A 190 18.07 13.95 4.13
N THR A 191 19.07 13.10 4.32
CA THR A 191 19.17 11.83 3.56
C THR A 191 18.10 10.84 4.01
N PHE A 192 17.79 10.81 5.32
CA PHE A 192 16.68 10.01 5.82
C PHE A 192 15.33 10.48 5.24
N ALA A 193 15.12 11.77 5.05
CA ALA A 193 13.90 12.34 4.49
C ALA A 193 13.61 11.83 3.05
N LEU A 194 14.62 11.37 2.32
CA LEU A 194 14.46 10.76 0.99
C LEU A 194 13.58 9.50 1.01
N PHE A 195 13.61 8.71 2.10
CA PHE A 195 12.75 7.54 2.25
C PHE A 195 11.25 7.90 2.31
N GLY A 196 10.92 9.15 2.60
CA GLY A 196 9.56 9.68 2.59
C GLY A 196 9.13 10.31 1.27
N GLY A 197 10.02 10.41 0.29
CA GLY A 197 9.75 11.08 -0.98
C GLY A 197 10.05 12.58 -0.96
N ASN A 198 10.78 13.07 0.03
CA ASN A 198 11.13 14.49 0.17
C ASN A 198 12.44 14.83 -0.54
N GLY A 199 12.36 15.86 -1.39
CA GLY A 199 13.50 16.38 -2.12
C GLY A 199 13.77 15.70 -3.47
N PRO A 200 14.56 16.35 -4.33
CA PRO A 200 14.81 15.93 -5.71
C PRO A 200 15.44 14.53 -5.85
N LEU A 201 16.32 14.17 -4.92
CA LEU A 201 17.00 12.87 -4.90
C LEU A 201 16.07 11.72 -4.46
N ALA A 202 14.88 12.03 -3.93
CA ALA A 202 13.87 11.04 -3.59
C ALA A 202 13.04 10.60 -4.80
N TRP A 203 13.21 11.23 -5.96
CA TRP A 203 12.48 11.01 -7.18
C TRP A 203 13.39 10.39 -8.24
N VAL A 204 12.89 9.37 -8.89
CA VAL A 204 13.69 8.59 -9.86
C VAL A 204 13.84 9.33 -11.19
N GLY A 205 12.99 10.32 -11.40
CA GLY A 205 12.91 11.06 -12.67
C GLY A 205 12.17 10.31 -13.79
N PRO A 206 11.83 11.00 -14.87
CA PRO A 206 10.97 10.45 -15.94
C PRO A 206 11.64 9.28 -16.68
N THR A 207 12.91 9.40 -17.03
CA THR A 207 13.61 8.37 -17.81
C THR A 207 13.63 7.03 -17.09
N TRP A 208 14.03 7.01 -15.81
CA TRP A 208 14.06 5.79 -15.02
C TRP A 208 12.67 5.25 -14.71
N SER A 209 11.68 6.13 -14.56
CA SER A 209 10.28 5.72 -14.40
C SER A 209 9.78 4.94 -15.61
N TRP A 210 10.11 5.37 -16.84
CA TRP A 210 9.78 4.62 -18.05
C TRP A 210 10.55 3.30 -18.17
N VAL A 211 11.82 3.27 -17.74
CA VAL A 211 12.58 2.01 -17.67
C VAL A 211 11.93 1.02 -16.71
N LEU A 212 11.52 1.48 -15.52
CA LEU A 212 10.81 0.64 -14.55
C LEU A 212 9.47 0.15 -15.10
N ALA A 213 8.72 1.01 -15.80
CA ALA A 213 7.48 0.62 -16.45
C ALA A 213 7.70 -0.45 -17.53
N ALA A 214 8.74 -0.29 -18.36
CA ALA A 214 9.09 -1.30 -19.37
C ALA A 214 9.47 -2.63 -18.71
N LEU A 215 10.28 -2.61 -17.64
CA LEU A 215 10.61 -3.81 -16.87
C LEU A 215 9.37 -4.46 -16.25
N ALA A 216 8.43 -3.68 -15.72
CA ALA A 216 7.16 -4.20 -15.20
C ALA A 216 6.31 -4.85 -16.30
N CYS A 217 6.19 -4.23 -17.47
CA CYS A 217 5.48 -4.81 -18.62
C CYS A 217 6.11 -6.13 -19.08
N VAL A 218 7.46 -6.16 -19.17
CA VAL A 218 8.19 -7.40 -19.48
C VAL A 218 7.97 -8.44 -18.38
N GLY A 219 7.96 -8.05 -17.12
CA GLY A 219 7.67 -8.93 -15.98
C GLY A 219 6.28 -9.55 -16.08
N ILE A 220 5.24 -8.78 -16.43
CA ILE A 220 3.88 -9.28 -16.66
C ILE A 220 3.87 -10.31 -17.81
N LEU A 221 4.50 -9.99 -18.92
CA LEU A 221 4.61 -10.88 -20.07
C LEU A 221 5.31 -12.20 -19.70
N VAL A 222 6.46 -12.13 -19.05
CA VAL A 222 7.23 -13.29 -18.58
C VAL A 222 6.41 -14.12 -17.60
N ALA A 223 5.67 -13.51 -16.68
CA ALA A 223 4.83 -14.21 -15.72
C ALA A 223 3.72 -15.01 -16.44
N ILE A 224 3.08 -14.45 -17.45
CA ILE A 224 2.02 -15.12 -18.23
C ILE A 224 2.61 -16.24 -19.07
N ILE A 225 3.75 -16.01 -19.76
CA ILE A 225 4.43 -17.04 -20.55
C ILE A 225 4.88 -18.21 -19.65
N THR A 226 5.47 -17.92 -18.49
CA THR A 226 5.92 -18.97 -17.57
C THR A 226 4.75 -19.75 -16.99
N ALA A 227 3.64 -19.09 -16.65
CA ALA A 227 2.41 -19.75 -16.21
C ALA A 227 1.85 -20.68 -17.31
N ARG A 228 1.81 -20.20 -18.57
CA ARG A 228 1.39 -21.02 -19.73
C ARG A 228 2.29 -22.24 -19.93
N THR A 229 3.60 -22.05 -19.87
CA THR A 229 4.61 -23.12 -20.05
C THR A 229 4.48 -24.19 -18.95
N GLN A 230 4.29 -23.76 -17.70
CA GLN A 230 4.05 -24.68 -16.59
C GLN A 230 2.76 -25.47 -16.77
N ARG A 231 1.65 -24.81 -17.12
CA ARG A 231 0.37 -25.49 -17.41
C ARG A 231 0.52 -26.53 -18.52
N ARG A 232 1.22 -26.19 -19.60
CA ARG A 232 1.52 -27.11 -20.70
C ARG A 232 2.33 -28.32 -20.24
N ARG A 233 3.37 -28.07 -19.40
CA ARG A 233 4.24 -29.13 -18.85
C ARG A 233 3.49 -30.12 -17.95
N PHE A 234 2.55 -29.61 -17.13
CA PHE A 234 1.76 -30.42 -16.20
C PHE A 234 0.40 -30.84 -16.76
N LYS A 235 0.16 -30.64 -18.07
CA LYS A 235 -1.09 -31.02 -18.79
C LYS A 235 -2.36 -30.40 -18.17
N PHE A 236 -2.26 -29.22 -17.55
CA PHE A 236 -3.41 -28.44 -17.13
C PHE A 236 -4.09 -27.73 -18.32
N PRO A 237 -5.40 -27.42 -18.24
CA PRO A 237 -6.09 -26.69 -19.28
C PRO A 237 -5.43 -25.32 -19.49
N LEU A 238 -5.20 -24.98 -20.77
CA LEU A 238 -4.59 -23.70 -21.16
C LEU A 238 -5.67 -22.63 -21.28
N ARG A 239 -5.32 -21.42 -20.86
CA ARG A 239 -6.16 -20.25 -21.13
C ARG A 239 -6.21 -19.98 -22.64
N PRO A 240 -7.35 -19.48 -23.18
CA PRO A 240 -7.40 -18.98 -24.54
C PRO A 240 -6.37 -17.86 -24.76
N ILE A 241 -5.75 -17.81 -25.93
CA ILE A 241 -4.71 -16.82 -26.25
C ILE A 241 -5.24 -15.39 -26.09
N TRP A 242 -6.50 -15.14 -26.49
CA TRP A 242 -7.12 -13.82 -26.34
C TRP A 242 -7.22 -13.38 -24.87
N ALA A 243 -7.49 -14.31 -23.94
CA ALA A 243 -7.58 -14.01 -22.51
C ALA A 243 -6.21 -13.66 -21.92
N GLU A 244 -5.16 -14.36 -22.34
CA GLU A 244 -3.77 -14.02 -21.95
C GLU A 244 -3.34 -12.67 -22.54
N ALA A 245 -3.64 -12.42 -23.82
CA ALA A 245 -3.38 -11.13 -24.46
C ALA A 245 -4.14 -9.97 -23.78
N PHE A 246 -5.38 -10.20 -23.38
CA PHE A 246 -6.18 -9.22 -22.63
C PHE A 246 -5.54 -8.91 -21.28
N LEU A 247 -5.06 -9.91 -20.53
CA LEU A 247 -4.38 -9.69 -19.23
C LEU A 247 -3.06 -8.93 -19.38
N VAL A 248 -2.27 -9.24 -20.44
CA VAL A 248 -1.04 -8.48 -20.74
C VAL A 248 -1.38 -7.03 -21.10
N ALA A 249 -2.36 -6.84 -21.97
CA ALA A 249 -2.75 -5.50 -22.45
C ALA A 249 -3.28 -4.64 -21.29
N THR A 250 -4.22 -5.16 -20.49
CA THR A 250 -4.80 -4.40 -19.37
C THR A 250 -3.76 -4.10 -18.28
N GLY A 251 -2.92 -5.07 -17.91
CA GLY A 251 -1.84 -4.86 -16.96
C GLY A 251 -0.78 -3.87 -17.48
N GLY A 252 -0.39 -4.00 -18.75
CA GLY A 252 0.54 -3.08 -19.40
C GLY A 252 -0.01 -1.65 -19.51
N ILE A 253 -1.25 -1.48 -19.97
CA ILE A 253 -1.92 -0.17 -20.06
C ILE A 253 -2.00 0.47 -18.67
N ALA A 254 -2.36 -0.27 -17.62
CA ALA A 254 -2.41 0.26 -16.25
C ALA A 254 -1.03 0.77 -15.80
N VAL A 255 0.04 0.01 -16.02
CA VAL A 255 1.41 0.42 -15.68
C VAL A 255 1.81 1.68 -16.44
N LEU A 256 1.56 1.71 -17.76
CA LEU A 256 1.92 2.86 -18.60
C LEU A 256 1.13 4.12 -18.23
N LEU A 257 -0.18 3.99 -17.95
CA LEU A 257 -1.02 5.11 -17.51
C LEU A 257 -0.55 5.68 -16.17
N ILE A 258 -0.29 4.83 -15.19
CA ILE A 258 0.22 5.28 -13.87
C ILE A 258 1.57 5.99 -14.06
N THR A 259 2.46 5.43 -14.87
CA THR A 259 3.78 6.03 -15.14
C THR A 259 3.64 7.39 -15.84
N TRP A 260 2.73 7.48 -16.80
CA TRP A 260 2.45 8.76 -17.47
C TRP A 260 1.93 9.82 -16.50
N VAL A 261 0.95 9.46 -15.66
CA VAL A 261 0.39 10.37 -14.65
C VAL A 261 1.45 10.82 -13.64
N VAL A 262 2.27 9.89 -13.14
CA VAL A 262 3.34 10.20 -12.17
C VAL A 262 4.39 11.13 -12.79
N ASN A 263 4.76 10.90 -14.06
CA ASN A 263 5.71 11.76 -14.78
C ASN A 263 5.11 13.14 -15.17
N SER A 264 3.78 13.25 -15.23
CA SER A 264 3.12 14.53 -15.53
C SER A 264 3.07 15.49 -14.33
N TYR A 265 3.56 15.08 -13.15
CA TYR A 265 3.61 15.94 -11.97
C TYR A 265 4.94 16.69 -11.91
N PRO A 266 4.94 18.05 -12.08
CA PRO A 266 6.15 18.85 -12.01
C PRO A 266 6.63 19.05 -10.57
N TRP A 267 7.91 19.34 -10.40
CA TRP A 267 8.47 19.71 -9.10
C TRP A 267 7.81 20.98 -8.56
N ALA A 268 7.80 21.13 -7.24
CA ALA A 268 7.40 22.38 -6.64
C ALA A 268 8.38 23.50 -7.09
N PRO A 269 7.90 24.68 -7.48
CA PRO A 269 8.72 25.74 -8.06
C PRO A 269 9.98 26.09 -7.26
N LYS A 270 9.85 26.28 -5.95
CA LYS A 270 10.99 26.58 -5.05
C LYS A 270 12.03 25.47 -4.97
N VAL A 271 11.61 24.22 -5.13
CA VAL A 271 12.51 23.06 -5.13
C VAL A 271 13.27 22.99 -6.45
N ALA A 272 12.58 23.25 -7.56
CA ALA A 272 13.16 23.29 -8.90
C ALA A 272 14.19 24.41 -9.01
N GLU A 273 13.86 25.62 -8.53
CA GLU A 273 14.75 26.79 -8.50
C GLU A 273 16.02 26.50 -7.68
N LYS A 274 15.86 26.04 -6.43
CA LYS A 274 17.01 25.70 -5.58
C LYS A 274 17.90 24.65 -6.23
N TYR A 275 17.31 23.59 -6.80
CA TYR A 275 18.07 22.54 -7.49
C TYR A 275 18.82 23.09 -8.71
N ALA A 276 18.20 23.97 -9.48
CA ALA A 276 18.85 24.60 -10.63
C ALA A 276 20.05 25.46 -10.21
N ILE A 277 19.90 26.25 -9.14
CA ILE A 277 21.00 27.05 -8.57
C ILE A 277 22.12 26.14 -8.07
N ASP A 278 21.82 25.12 -7.27
CA ASP A 278 22.81 24.21 -6.68
C ASP A 278 23.57 23.41 -7.75
N ASN A 279 22.99 23.18 -8.92
CA ASN A 279 23.61 22.41 -10.02
C ASN A 279 24.06 23.29 -11.21
N ASN A 280 24.09 24.61 -11.07
CA ASN A 280 24.45 25.58 -12.13
C ASN A 280 23.64 25.39 -13.44
N ILE A 281 22.36 25.00 -13.33
CA ILE A 281 21.46 24.90 -14.48
C ILE A 281 20.97 26.32 -14.81
N PRO A 282 21.06 26.76 -16.09
CA PRO A 282 20.62 28.09 -16.47
C PRO A 282 19.11 28.24 -16.22
N ILE A 283 18.76 29.25 -15.44
CA ILE A 283 17.36 29.61 -15.13
C ILE A 283 16.93 30.65 -16.15
N PRO A 284 15.80 30.43 -16.88
CA PRO A 284 15.29 31.43 -17.81
C PRO A 284 14.98 32.76 -17.13
N GLU A 285 15.23 33.88 -17.82
CA GLU A 285 14.93 35.20 -17.30
C GLU A 285 13.43 35.34 -16.94
N GLY A 286 13.15 35.89 -15.78
CA GLY A 286 11.79 36.08 -15.25
C GLY A 286 11.19 34.91 -14.48
N VAL A 287 11.95 33.82 -14.25
CA VAL A 287 11.48 32.63 -13.51
C VAL A 287 11.87 32.70 -12.02
N LEU A 288 12.85 33.53 -11.64
CA LEU A 288 13.24 33.74 -10.25
C LEU A 288 12.14 34.49 -9.47
N ASP A 289 11.85 33.99 -8.27
CA ASP A 289 10.92 34.59 -7.31
C ASP A 289 11.69 35.38 -6.24
N PRO A 290 12.05 36.66 -6.50
CA PRO A 290 12.83 37.47 -5.54
C PRO A 290 12.04 37.86 -4.29
N SER A 291 10.71 37.79 -4.31
CA SER A 291 9.84 38.17 -3.20
C SER A 291 9.38 36.99 -2.34
N GLY A 292 9.53 35.77 -2.83
CA GLY A 292 9.12 34.54 -2.13
C GLY A 292 7.60 34.33 -2.06
N ASP A 293 6.83 35.07 -2.82
CA ASP A 293 5.36 35.01 -2.87
C ASP A 293 4.83 34.04 -3.95
N GLY A 294 5.72 33.42 -4.73
CA GLY A 294 5.36 32.50 -5.81
C GLY A 294 4.92 33.21 -7.08
N ILE A 295 5.10 34.54 -7.18
CA ILE A 295 4.70 35.36 -8.32
C ILE A 295 5.95 35.95 -8.97
N CYS A 296 6.24 35.53 -10.21
CA CYS A 296 7.30 36.10 -11.04
C CYS A 296 6.74 37.20 -11.93
N ARG A 297 7.41 38.34 -11.89
CA ARG A 297 7.12 39.49 -12.75
C ARG A 297 8.06 39.48 -13.95
N ALA A 298 7.64 38.90 -15.06
CA ALA A 298 8.35 39.02 -16.32
C ALA A 298 7.62 40.06 -17.19
N ALA A 299 8.33 41.16 -17.47
CA ALA A 299 7.93 42.20 -18.48
C ALA A 299 6.42 42.23 -18.78
N ASP A 300 5.61 42.91 -17.98
CA ASP A 300 4.17 43.14 -18.14
C ASP A 300 3.19 41.96 -17.91
N LYS A 301 3.64 40.78 -17.56
CA LYS A 301 2.75 39.67 -17.21
C LYS A 301 3.07 39.09 -15.83
N ILE A 302 2.02 38.94 -15.01
CA ILE A 302 2.08 38.16 -13.75
C ILE A 302 2.04 36.68 -14.15
N VAL A 303 3.17 35.98 -14.04
CA VAL A 303 3.28 34.56 -14.38
C VAL A 303 3.63 33.82 -13.07
N ARG A 304 3.09 32.63 -12.88
CA ARG A 304 3.55 31.77 -11.79
C ARG A 304 5.01 31.44 -12.03
N CYS A 305 5.85 31.71 -11.02
CA CYS A 305 7.27 31.35 -11.10
C CYS A 305 7.41 29.89 -11.48
N ALA A 306 8.28 29.58 -12.44
CA ALA A 306 8.60 28.26 -12.95
C ALA A 306 7.81 27.71 -14.15
N GLU A 307 7.03 28.49 -14.87
CA GLU A 307 6.50 28.00 -16.18
C GLU A 307 7.60 27.68 -17.21
N GLY A 308 8.84 28.16 -16.98
CA GLY A 308 10.02 27.85 -17.82
C GLY A 308 10.99 26.84 -17.20
N LEU A 309 10.81 26.45 -15.94
CA LEU A 309 11.70 25.52 -15.23
C LEU A 309 10.87 24.33 -14.69
N SER A 310 10.48 23.42 -15.57
CA SER A 310 9.72 22.24 -15.17
C SER A 310 10.59 21.00 -15.15
N PHE A 311 10.81 20.46 -13.97
CA PHE A 311 11.36 19.11 -13.81
C PHE A 311 10.22 18.16 -13.45
N GLU A 312 10.18 17.01 -14.11
CA GLU A 312 9.20 15.97 -13.84
C GLU A 312 9.67 15.08 -12.68
N THR A 313 8.73 14.64 -11.81
CA THR A 313 9.08 13.90 -10.60
C THR A 313 9.40 12.43 -10.86
N GLY A 314 8.55 11.71 -11.54
CA GLY A 314 8.63 10.26 -11.64
C GLY A 314 8.22 9.53 -10.37
N TYR A 315 8.54 8.22 -10.31
CA TYR A 315 8.30 7.40 -9.12
C TYR A 315 9.16 7.85 -7.95
N THR A 316 8.59 7.75 -6.75
CA THR A 316 9.27 8.10 -5.50
C THR A 316 9.83 6.88 -4.79
N ILE A 317 10.87 7.07 -3.98
CA ILE A 317 11.49 6.01 -3.16
C ILE A 317 10.45 5.24 -2.34
N PRO A 318 9.51 5.85 -1.58
CA PRO A 318 8.52 5.11 -0.80
C PRO A 318 7.63 4.19 -1.65
N VAL A 319 7.25 4.62 -2.86
CA VAL A 319 6.48 3.78 -3.80
C VAL A 319 7.29 2.57 -4.24
N LEU A 320 8.56 2.77 -4.56
CA LEU A 320 9.46 1.67 -4.94
C LEU A 320 9.70 0.70 -3.78
N ILE A 321 9.85 1.20 -2.55
CA ILE A 321 9.95 0.37 -1.35
C ILE A 321 8.68 -0.48 -1.20
N ALA A 322 7.50 0.12 -1.33
CA ALA A 322 6.24 -0.61 -1.19
C ALA A 322 6.09 -1.72 -2.25
N ILE A 323 6.46 -1.44 -3.52
CA ILE A 323 6.45 -2.43 -4.60
C ILE A 323 7.46 -3.55 -4.31
N ALA A 324 8.68 -3.20 -3.90
CA ALA A 324 9.73 -4.17 -3.59
C ALA A 324 9.35 -5.07 -2.42
N VAL A 325 8.81 -4.49 -1.33
CA VAL A 325 8.29 -5.22 -0.17
C VAL A 325 7.13 -6.10 -0.57
N GLY A 326 6.15 -5.59 -1.33
CA GLY A 326 5.03 -6.36 -1.84
C GLY A 326 5.46 -7.56 -2.67
N GLY A 327 6.44 -7.38 -3.56
CA GLY A 327 7.05 -8.45 -4.33
C GLY A 327 7.77 -9.49 -3.46
N LEU A 328 8.59 -9.03 -2.51
CA LEU A 328 9.31 -9.89 -1.57
C LEU A 328 8.35 -10.73 -0.71
N VAL A 329 7.34 -10.09 -0.10
CA VAL A 329 6.36 -10.79 0.75
C VAL A 329 5.49 -11.72 -0.09
N THR A 330 5.14 -11.35 -1.34
CA THR A 330 4.45 -12.26 -2.27
C THR A 330 5.29 -13.49 -2.58
N PHE A 331 6.59 -13.31 -2.83
CA PHE A 331 7.52 -14.42 -3.03
C PHE A 331 7.63 -15.29 -1.77
N LEU A 332 7.79 -14.70 -0.60
CA LEU A 332 7.83 -15.42 0.69
C LEU A 332 6.55 -16.22 0.90
N ALA A 333 5.39 -15.62 0.69
CA ALA A 333 4.08 -16.25 0.88
C ALA A 333 3.80 -17.38 -0.13
N GLY A 334 4.14 -17.17 -1.42
CA GLY A 334 3.75 -18.09 -2.49
C GLY A 334 4.79 -19.16 -2.83
N ARG A 335 6.09 -18.88 -2.65
CA ARG A 335 7.18 -19.73 -3.16
C ARG A 335 8.02 -20.42 -2.09
N THR A 336 7.97 -19.99 -0.82
CA THR A 336 8.80 -20.54 0.25
C THR A 336 8.06 -21.56 1.13
N ARG A 337 8.82 -22.34 1.91
CA ARG A 337 8.25 -23.21 2.94
C ARG A 337 7.53 -22.41 4.03
N PHE A 338 8.05 -21.24 4.34
CA PHE A 338 7.46 -20.32 5.32
C PHE A 338 6.03 -19.95 4.97
N GLY A 339 5.77 -19.48 3.74
CA GLY A 339 4.42 -19.15 3.29
C GLY A 339 3.50 -20.38 3.28
N ARG A 340 3.95 -21.51 2.76
CA ARG A 340 3.13 -22.74 2.77
C ARG A 340 2.72 -23.16 4.18
N TYR A 341 3.59 -23.01 5.15
CA TYR A 341 3.27 -23.32 6.56
C TYR A 341 2.26 -22.33 7.14
N ILE A 342 2.35 -21.03 6.80
CA ILE A 342 1.37 -20.03 7.20
C ILE A 342 -0.02 -20.40 6.71
N TYR A 343 -0.17 -20.69 5.42
CA TYR A 343 -1.48 -21.04 4.83
C TYR A 343 -2.00 -22.38 5.36
N ALA A 344 -1.13 -23.37 5.56
CA ALA A 344 -1.51 -24.65 6.14
C ALA A 344 -2.01 -24.50 7.58
N THR A 345 -1.26 -23.78 8.42
CA THR A 345 -1.64 -23.49 9.82
C THR A 345 -2.95 -22.69 9.87
N GLY A 346 -3.12 -21.72 8.97
CA GLY A 346 -4.36 -20.95 8.90
C GLY A 346 -5.57 -21.74 8.43
N GLY A 347 -5.37 -22.76 7.59
CA GLY A 347 -6.44 -23.66 7.14
C GLY A 347 -6.92 -24.58 8.26
N ASN A 348 -5.99 -25.31 8.88
CA ASN A 348 -6.25 -26.16 10.03
C ASN A 348 -5.00 -26.23 10.92
N PRO A 349 -4.97 -25.49 12.06
CA PRO A 349 -3.83 -25.47 12.98
C PRO A 349 -3.49 -26.85 13.56
N GLU A 350 -4.50 -27.64 13.94
CA GLU A 350 -4.30 -28.97 14.54
C GLU A 350 -3.67 -29.94 13.53
N ALA A 351 -4.19 -29.97 12.30
CA ALA A 351 -3.61 -30.80 11.23
C ALA A 351 -2.19 -30.35 10.87
N ALA A 352 -1.88 -29.06 10.94
CA ALA A 352 -0.55 -28.53 10.69
C ALA A 352 0.45 -29.00 11.76
N GLU A 353 0.07 -29.00 13.04
CA GLU A 353 0.88 -29.52 14.14
C GLU A 353 1.12 -31.03 14.01
N LEU A 354 0.08 -31.81 13.71
CA LEU A 354 0.18 -33.25 13.47
C LEU A 354 1.08 -33.58 12.26
N ALA A 355 1.14 -32.69 11.27
CA ALA A 355 2.06 -32.77 10.14
C ALA A 355 3.51 -32.34 10.47
N GLY A 356 3.82 -32.01 11.74
CA GLY A 356 5.16 -31.65 12.21
C GLY A 356 5.54 -30.17 12.00
N ILE A 357 4.58 -29.30 11.69
CA ILE A 357 4.83 -27.87 11.60
C ILE A 357 4.92 -27.28 13.01
N ASN A 358 6.05 -26.63 13.32
CA ASN A 358 6.20 -25.90 14.59
C ASN A 358 5.44 -24.58 14.53
N THR A 359 4.15 -24.60 14.88
CA THR A 359 3.24 -23.46 14.83
C THR A 359 3.68 -22.33 15.76
N LYS A 360 4.28 -22.66 16.94
CA LYS A 360 4.80 -21.66 17.90
C LYS A 360 5.92 -20.83 17.28
N ARG A 361 6.95 -21.51 16.72
CA ARG A 361 8.06 -20.82 16.07
C ARG A 361 7.57 -20.01 14.86
N LEU A 362 6.62 -20.55 14.10
CA LEU A 362 6.05 -19.87 12.94
C LEU A 362 5.34 -18.58 13.35
N THR A 363 4.56 -18.59 14.43
CA THR A 363 3.89 -17.40 14.97
C THR A 363 4.90 -16.32 15.35
N VAL A 364 5.96 -16.67 16.08
CA VAL A 364 7.02 -15.70 16.42
C VAL A 364 7.63 -15.10 15.17
N MET A 365 7.96 -15.91 14.16
CA MET A 365 8.55 -15.42 12.91
C MET A 365 7.62 -14.48 12.15
N VAL A 366 6.31 -14.75 12.12
CA VAL A 366 5.32 -13.90 11.43
C VAL A 366 5.16 -12.56 12.13
N PHE A 367 5.06 -12.55 13.48
CA PHE A 367 4.98 -11.29 14.24
C PHE A 367 6.30 -10.50 14.17
N THR A 368 7.46 -11.16 14.15
CA THR A 368 8.76 -10.51 13.94
C THR A 368 8.84 -9.86 12.55
N LEU A 369 8.40 -10.58 11.51
CA LEU A 369 8.30 -10.02 10.15
C LEU A 369 7.35 -8.82 10.11
N MET A 370 6.20 -8.91 10.79
CA MET A 370 5.27 -7.78 10.91
C MET A 370 5.93 -6.58 11.56
N GLY A 371 6.71 -6.79 12.65
CA GLY A 371 7.48 -5.72 13.28
C GLY A 371 8.49 -5.05 12.36
N CYS A 372 9.18 -5.83 11.51
CA CYS A 372 10.08 -5.26 10.47
C CYS A 372 9.31 -4.44 9.44
N LEU A 373 8.13 -4.88 9.00
CA LEU A 373 7.30 -4.17 8.04
C LEU A 373 6.72 -2.89 8.65
N VAL A 374 6.33 -2.91 9.92
CA VAL A 374 5.94 -1.70 10.68
C VAL A 374 7.10 -0.72 10.77
N ALA A 375 8.34 -1.19 10.98
CA ALA A 375 9.51 -0.33 11.00
C ALA A 375 9.78 0.33 9.65
N ILE A 376 9.67 -0.40 8.54
CA ILE A 376 9.75 0.19 7.18
C ILE A 376 8.67 1.27 6.99
N SER A 377 7.45 0.99 7.41
CA SER A 377 6.35 1.94 7.36
C SER A 377 6.60 3.17 8.25
N ALA A 378 7.17 3.00 9.43
CA ALA A 378 7.58 4.07 10.33
C ALA A 378 8.65 4.97 9.70
N ILE A 379 9.66 4.37 9.03
CA ILE A 379 10.67 5.11 8.27
C ILE A 379 10.01 5.96 7.17
N ILE A 380 9.16 5.35 6.34
CA ILE A 380 8.45 6.06 5.25
C ILE A 380 7.61 7.22 5.81
N SER A 381 6.82 6.97 6.86
CA SER A 381 5.88 7.96 7.40
C SER A 381 6.58 9.13 8.08
N SER A 382 7.58 8.86 8.93
CA SER A 382 8.34 9.90 9.61
C SER A 382 9.24 10.68 8.66
N ALA A 383 9.88 10.02 7.71
CA ALA A 383 10.66 10.66 6.66
C ALA A 383 9.79 11.58 5.79
N ARG A 384 8.56 11.15 5.42
CA ARG A 384 7.62 11.95 4.64
C ARG A 384 7.22 13.25 5.33
N LEU A 385 6.99 13.18 6.63
CA LEU A 385 6.63 14.37 7.43
C LEU A 385 7.86 15.17 7.89
N ASN A 386 9.06 14.64 7.68
CA ASN A 386 10.31 15.17 8.25
C ASN A 386 10.22 15.37 9.77
N ALA A 387 9.39 14.57 10.44
CA ALA A 387 9.04 14.67 11.85
C ALA A 387 8.43 13.37 12.36
N ALA A 388 8.49 13.14 13.66
CA ALA A 388 7.77 12.07 14.32
C ALA A 388 7.00 12.57 15.53
N THR A 389 5.76 12.07 15.67
CA THR A 389 4.88 12.34 16.81
C THR A 389 4.41 11.04 17.43
N ASN A 390 4.00 11.08 18.68
CA ASN A 390 3.43 9.92 19.36
C ASN A 390 2.12 9.40 18.73
N ASN A 391 1.43 10.23 17.94
CA ASN A 391 0.16 9.89 17.27
C ASN A 391 0.32 9.58 15.78
N LEU A 392 1.55 9.41 15.27
CA LEU A 392 1.82 9.22 13.84
C LEU A 392 1.08 8.00 13.25
N GLY A 393 0.95 6.94 14.02
CA GLY A 393 0.29 5.70 13.60
C GLY A 393 -1.15 5.54 14.11
N LEU A 394 -1.77 6.58 14.64
CA LEU A 394 -3.11 6.50 15.21
C LEU A 394 -4.12 5.97 14.18
N PHE A 395 -4.87 4.93 14.56
CA PHE A 395 -5.85 4.19 13.72
C PHE A 395 -5.26 3.45 12.51
N ASN A 396 -3.93 3.42 12.33
CA ASN A 396 -3.34 2.69 11.21
C ASN A 396 -3.62 1.18 11.28
N GLU A 397 -3.80 0.60 12.46
CA GLU A 397 -4.24 -0.79 12.63
C GLU A 397 -5.58 -1.04 11.92
N LEU A 398 -6.54 -0.12 12.04
CA LEU A 398 -7.85 -0.24 11.39
C LEU A 398 -7.74 -0.12 9.87
N TYR A 399 -6.92 0.81 9.37
CA TYR A 399 -6.67 0.96 7.93
C TYR A 399 -6.01 -0.27 7.33
N VAL A 400 -5.03 -0.83 8.02
CA VAL A 400 -4.26 -1.98 7.57
C VAL A 400 -5.10 -3.27 7.59
N ILE A 401 -5.91 -3.49 8.63
CA ILE A 401 -6.86 -4.60 8.70
C ILE A 401 -7.92 -4.45 7.61
N SER A 402 -8.50 -3.25 7.45
CA SER A 402 -9.48 -2.95 6.40
C SER A 402 -8.89 -3.22 5.02
N ALA A 403 -7.66 -2.79 4.76
CA ALA A 403 -6.97 -3.03 3.51
C ALA A 403 -6.79 -4.53 3.22
N ALA A 404 -6.41 -5.32 4.23
CA ALA A 404 -6.26 -6.75 4.09
C ALA A 404 -7.60 -7.45 3.82
N VAL A 405 -8.68 -7.07 4.54
CA VAL A 405 -10.02 -7.66 4.40
C VAL A 405 -10.67 -7.27 3.08
N ILE A 406 -10.66 -5.99 2.71
CA ILE A 406 -11.12 -5.50 1.39
C ILE A 406 -10.32 -6.21 0.30
N GLY A 407 -9.02 -6.41 0.51
CA GLY A 407 -8.10 -7.17 -0.35
C GLY A 407 -8.41 -8.66 -0.47
N GLY A 408 -9.48 -9.15 0.18
CA GLY A 408 -9.96 -10.53 0.10
C GLY A 408 -9.29 -11.49 1.07
N THR A 409 -8.57 -10.99 2.09
CA THR A 409 -8.03 -11.82 3.16
C THR A 409 -9.14 -12.25 4.11
N SER A 410 -9.17 -13.53 4.40
CA SER A 410 -10.18 -14.16 5.22
C SER A 410 -9.88 -14.05 6.71
N LEU A 411 -10.76 -13.43 7.49
CA LEU A 411 -10.67 -13.42 8.96
C LEU A 411 -10.79 -14.82 9.59
N ALA A 412 -11.38 -15.81 8.88
CA ALA A 412 -11.39 -17.21 9.34
C ALA A 412 -10.06 -17.93 9.08
N GLY A 413 -9.10 -17.28 8.43
CA GLY A 413 -7.78 -17.82 8.11
C GLY A 413 -7.72 -18.63 6.82
N GLY A 414 -6.51 -19.01 6.46
CA GLY A 414 -6.21 -19.92 5.34
C GLY A 414 -6.29 -19.30 3.93
N ILE A 415 -6.87 -18.12 3.78
CA ILE A 415 -7.06 -17.44 2.47
C ILE A 415 -6.65 -15.98 2.57
N GLY A 416 -5.85 -15.52 1.64
CA GLY A 416 -5.43 -14.13 1.51
C GLY A 416 -4.40 -13.96 0.42
N THR A 417 -4.32 -12.74 -0.16
CA THR A 417 -3.35 -12.41 -1.20
C THR A 417 -2.67 -11.08 -0.89
N ILE A 418 -1.36 -11.03 -1.06
CA ILE A 418 -0.57 -9.83 -0.77
C ILE A 418 -0.95 -8.69 -1.72
N TYR A 419 -1.06 -8.97 -3.02
CA TYR A 419 -1.48 -7.97 -4.01
C TYR A 419 -2.89 -7.44 -3.74
N GLY A 420 -3.80 -8.31 -3.27
CA GLY A 420 -5.14 -7.88 -2.87
C GLY A 420 -5.10 -6.86 -1.74
N ALA A 421 -4.31 -7.10 -0.68
CA ALA A 421 -4.16 -6.17 0.43
C ALA A 421 -3.51 -4.84 0.01
N MET A 422 -2.55 -4.86 -0.93
CA MET A 422 -1.97 -3.63 -1.47
C MET A 422 -3.00 -2.81 -2.25
N LEU A 423 -3.86 -3.46 -3.06
CA LEU A 423 -5.01 -2.81 -3.70
C LEU A 423 -6.01 -2.29 -2.67
N GLY A 424 -6.31 -3.07 -1.62
CA GLY A 424 -7.14 -2.64 -0.51
C GLY A 424 -6.58 -1.40 0.22
N ALA A 425 -5.26 -1.33 0.39
CA ALA A 425 -4.59 -0.14 0.94
C ALA A 425 -4.78 1.09 0.03
N LEU A 426 -4.71 0.90 -1.29
CA LEU A 426 -4.99 1.97 -2.25
C LEU A 426 -6.46 2.43 -2.17
N VAL A 427 -7.42 1.51 -2.02
CA VAL A 427 -8.85 1.84 -1.83
C VAL A 427 -9.04 2.67 -0.55
N MET A 428 -8.47 2.22 0.58
CA MET A 428 -8.59 2.92 1.86
C MET A 428 -7.96 4.32 1.81
N GLN A 429 -6.77 4.42 1.21
CA GLN A 429 -6.09 5.71 1.08
C GLN A 429 -6.80 6.64 0.09
N SER A 430 -7.44 6.09 -0.96
CA SER A 430 -8.27 6.87 -1.89
C SER A 430 -9.46 7.51 -1.20
N LEU A 431 -10.13 6.78 -0.31
CA LEU A 431 -11.22 7.32 0.51
C LEU A 431 -10.72 8.48 1.39
N GLN A 432 -9.59 8.29 2.10
CA GLN A 432 -9.01 9.35 2.93
C GLN A 432 -8.62 10.58 2.13
N SER A 433 -7.92 10.39 1.00
CA SER A 433 -7.48 11.47 0.14
C SER A 433 -8.67 12.24 -0.46
N GLY A 434 -9.69 11.53 -0.94
CA GLY A 434 -10.89 12.15 -1.50
C GLY A 434 -11.65 12.98 -0.46
N MET A 435 -11.88 12.45 0.73
CA MET A 435 -12.53 13.20 1.81
C MET A 435 -11.71 14.41 2.25
N THR A 436 -10.37 14.29 2.27
CA THR A 436 -9.47 15.42 2.60
C THR A 436 -9.54 16.52 1.54
N LEU A 437 -9.57 16.18 0.25
CA LEU A 437 -9.72 17.15 -0.84
C LEU A 437 -11.06 17.89 -0.84
N LEU A 438 -12.08 17.25 -0.30
CA LEU A 438 -13.41 17.82 -0.11
C LEU A 438 -13.58 18.55 1.23
N ASN A 439 -12.49 18.71 2.00
CA ASN A 439 -12.45 19.36 3.31
C ASN A 439 -13.39 18.73 4.36
N PHE A 440 -13.62 17.42 4.31
CA PHE A 440 -14.34 16.74 5.38
C PHE A 440 -13.51 16.76 6.68
N ASP A 441 -14.20 17.02 7.79
CA ASP A 441 -13.58 16.96 9.12
C ASP A 441 -13.01 15.57 9.43
N THR A 442 -11.95 15.55 10.25
CA THR A 442 -11.31 14.30 10.68
C THR A 442 -12.31 13.32 11.29
N ALA A 443 -13.23 13.84 12.12
CA ALA A 443 -14.26 13.01 12.74
C ALA A 443 -15.17 12.30 11.73
N VAL A 444 -15.56 12.98 10.64
CA VAL A 444 -16.36 12.38 9.57
C VAL A 444 -15.56 11.31 8.82
N ARG A 445 -14.28 11.59 8.56
CA ARG A 445 -13.39 10.61 7.90
C ARG A 445 -13.25 9.34 8.73
N ASP A 446 -13.07 9.46 10.04
CA ASP A 446 -12.93 8.31 10.94
C ASP A 446 -14.24 7.50 11.03
N MET A 447 -15.40 8.17 11.06
CA MET A 447 -16.71 7.50 10.99
C MET A 447 -16.87 6.70 9.68
N VAL A 448 -16.53 7.29 8.54
CA VAL A 448 -16.62 6.61 7.24
C VAL A 448 -15.70 5.40 7.19
N VAL A 449 -14.46 5.52 7.68
CA VAL A 449 -13.51 4.40 7.73
C VAL A 449 -14.02 3.27 8.60
N GLY A 450 -14.55 3.57 9.79
CA GLY A 450 -15.18 2.57 10.66
C GLY A 450 -16.35 1.85 9.99
N PHE A 451 -17.19 2.59 9.28
CA PHE A 451 -18.31 2.04 8.53
C PHE A 451 -17.87 1.11 7.39
N VAL A 452 -16.86 1.55 6.63
CA VAL A 452 -16.27 0.77 5.52
C VAL A 452 -15.65 -0.52 6.03
N LEU A 453 -14.97 -0.52 7.18
CA LEU A 453 -14.43 -1.73 7.81
C LEU A 453 -15.54 -2.74 8.13
N VAL A 454 -16.60 -2.29 8.83
CA VAL A 454 -17.73 -3.16 9.18
C VAL A 454 -18.41 -3.71 7.94
N PHE A 455 -18.63 -2.86 6.94
CA PHE A 455 -19.25 -3.25 5.68
C PHE A 455 -18.42 -4.27 4.89
N ALA A 456 -17.10 -4.08 4.85
CA ALA A 456 -16.18 -5.03 4.20
C ALA A 456 -16.23 -6.42 4.85
N VAL A 457 -16.22 -6.47 6.19
CA VAL A 457 -16.35 -7.72 6.94
C VAL A 457 -17.72 -8.38 6.72
N PHE A 458 -18.78 -7.58 6.68
CA PHE A 458 -20.13 -8.07 6.39
C PHE A 458 -20.22 -8.71 4.99
N LEU A 459 -19.64 -8.07 3.98
CA LEU A 459 -19.59 -8.61 2.61
C LEU A 459 -18.80 -9.92 2.54
N ASP A 460 -17.64 -10.02 3.22
CA ASP A 460 -16.86 -11.26 3.29
C ASP A 460 -17.68 -12.40 3.91
N GLN A 461 -18.44 -12.12 4.98
CA GLN A 461 -19.31 -13.13 5.61
C GLN A 461 -20.46 -13.57 4.71
N LEU A 462 -21.12 -12.63 4.01
CA LEU A 462 -22.18 -12.96 3.05
C LEU A 462 -21.69 -13.84 1.92
N TYR A 463 -20.54 -13.51 1.36
CA TYR A 463 -19.93 -14.30 0.29
C TYR A 463 -19.64 -15.75 0.72
N ARG A 464 -19.13 -15.92 1.94
CA ARG A 464 -18.85 -17.27 2.50
C ARG A 464 -20.09 -18.11 2.75
N ARG A 465 -21.20 -17.49 3.15
CA ARG A 465 -22.46 -18.21 3.35
C ARG A 465 -23.03 -18.77 2.04
N ARG A 466 -22.71 -18.12 0.89
CA ARG A 466 -23.16 -18.58 -0.43
C ARG A 466 -22.27 -19.68 -1.05
N VAL A 467 -21.04 -19.83 -0.57
CA VAL A 467 -20.06 -20.81 -1.10
C VAL A 467 -20.08 -22.12 -0.28
N LYS A 468 -20.68 -22.10 0.93
CA LYS A 468 -21.02 -23.32 1.69
C LYS A 468 -22.36 -23.84 1.26
#